data_208f2aef3ce475b304f4825a721e4335
#
_entry.id   208f2aef3ce475b304f4825a721e4335
#
_cell.length_a   1.000
_cell.length_b   1.000
_cell.length_c   1.000
_cell.angle_alpha   90.00
_cell.angle_beta   90.00
_cell.angle_gamma   90.00
#
_symmetry.space_group_name_H-M   'P 1'
#
loop_
_entity.id
_entity.type
_entity.pdbx_description
1 polymer ?
#
loop_
_entity_poly.entity_id
_entity_poly.type
_entity_poly.pdbx_seq_one_letter_code
_entity_poly.pdbx_strand_id
1 'polypeptide(L)'
;MKQKALMLLALLAAYFVPQSAFALDPMRIQIRTNFPAHLETVGQAAQYFARGIGYRLATDHPAPEESAQIATEAIGPLARSSQVMPIEEAILSLLRPNHHLVIDHQNKLFSFEKGESE
;
A
#
# COMPACT_ATOMS: atom_id res chain seq x y z
N MET A 1 -18.48 47.60 -1.64
CA MET A 1 -17.66 46.95 -2.65
C MET A 1 -16.47 46.24 -2.07
N LYS A 2 -15.74 46.83 -1.13
CA LYS A 2 -14.60 46.14 -0.51
C LYS A 2 -15.00 44.91 0.34
N GLN A 3 -16.19 44.93 0.92
CA GLN A 3 -16.68 43.81 1.74
C GLN A 3 -17.01 42.55 0.93
N LYS A 4 -17.48 42.74 -0.33
CA LYS A 4 -17.77 41.58 -1.20
C LYS A 4 -16.53 40.87 -1.66
N ALA A 5 -15.43 41.60 -1.88
CA ALA A 5 -14.15 41.01 -2.28
C ALA A 5 -13.52 40.22 -1.13
N LEU A 6 -13.66 40.71 0.11
CA LEU A 6 -13.18 40.00 1.29
C LEU A 6 -13.94 38.71 1.56
N MET A 7 -15.26 38.70 1.32
CA MET A 7 -16.06 37.49 1.47
C MET A 7 -15.70 36.43 0.43
N LEU A 8 -15.38 36.82 -0.79
CA LEU A 8 -14.96 35.89 -1.83
C LEU A 8 -13.62 35.23 -1.49
N LEU A 9 -12.67 35.98 -0.93
CA LEU A 9 -11.39 35.45 -0.50
C LEU A 9 -11.54 34.45 0.66
N ALA A 10 -12.43 34.75 1.60
CA ALA A 10 -12.68 33.85 2.73
C ALA A 10 -13.31 32.54 2.26
N LEU A 11 -14.19 32.58 1.28
CA LEU A 11 -14.81 31.39 0.70
C LEU A 11 -13.82 30.52 -0.04
N LEU A 12 -12.87 31.12 -0.75
CA LEU A 12 -11.81 30.40 -1.45
C LEU A 12 -10.86 29.71 -0.49
N ALA A 13 -10.50 30.37 0.61
CA ALA A 13 -9.64 29.77 1.63
C ALA A 13 -10.31 28.58 2.30
N ALA A 14 -11.62 28.63 2.53
CA ALA A 14 -12.36 27.52 3.11
C ALA A 14 -12.46 26.31 2.20
N TYR A 15 -12.31 26.49 0.89
CA TYR A 15 -12.40 25.41 -0.09
C TYR A 15 -11.18 24.49 -0.08
N PHE A 16 -10.00 25.02 0.31
CA PHE A 16 -8.77 24.24 0.22
C PHE A 16 -8.42 23.49 1.51
N VAL A 17 -8.89 23.94 2.66
CA VAL A 17 -8.50 23.39 3.96
C VAL A 17 -9.08 21.98 4.23
N PRO A 18 -10.35 21.68 3.92
CA PRO A 18 -10.91 20.36 4.26
C PRO A 18 -10.44 19.20 3.40
N GLN A 19 -9.96 19.44 2.19
CA GLN A 19 -9.66 18.36 1.25
C GLN A 19 -8.44 17.55 1.64
N SER A 20 -7.41 18.16 2.22
CA SER A 20 -6.22 17.45 2.65
C SER A 20 -6.43 16.65 3.93
N ALA A 21 -7.41 17.05 4.76
CA ALA A 21 -7.71 16.38 6.02
C ALA A 21 -8.47 15.06 5.84
N PHE A 22 -9.12 14.85 4.69
CA PHE A 22 -9.96 13.69 4.44
C PHE A 22 -9.39 12.75 3.38
N ALA A 23 -8.11 12.94 3.02
CA ALA A 23 -7.46 12.04 2.08
C ALA A 23 -7.35 10.64 2.69
N LEU A 24 -7.99 9.65 2.06
CA LEU A 24 -7.93 8.27 2.51
C LEU A 24 -6.65 7.62 2.02
N ASP A 25 -6.05 6.81 2.87
CA ASP A 25 -4.92 5.96 2.50
C ASP A 25 -5.46 4.73 1.75
N PRO A 26 -5.17 4.56 0.45
CA PRO A 26 -5.70 3.43 -0.31
C PRO A 26 -5.27 2.07 0.26
N MET A 27 -4.11 2.01 0.93
CA MET A 27 -3.65 0.77 1.56
C MET A 27 -4.51 0.35 2.75
N ARG A 28 -5.38 1.22 3.24
CA ARG A 28 -6.31 0.92 4.33
C ARG A 28 -7.65 0.40 3.85
N ILE A 29 -7.87 0.33 2.54
CA ILE A 29 -9.08 -0.26 1.99
C ILE A 29 -9.12 -1.74 2.33
N GLN A 30 -10.26 -2.21 2.84
CA GLN A 30 -10.41 -3.61 3.23
C GLN A 30 -10.71 -4.47 2.02
N ILE A 31 -10.05 -5.60 1.96
CA ILE A 31 -10.24 -6.59 0.90
C ILE A 31 -10.40 -7.98 1.51
N ARG A 32 -10.93 -8.89 0.71
CA ARG A 32 -10.89 -10.31 1.05
C ARG A 32 -9.60 -10.89 0.48
N THR A 33 -8.86 -11.63 1.30
CA THR A 33 -7.51 -12.07 0.97
C THR A 33 -7.46 -13.31 0.07
N ASN A 34 -8.47 -13.53 -0.73
CA ASN A 34 -8.45 -14.59 -1.73
C ASN A 34 -7.59 -14.19 -2.92
N PHE A 35 -6.78 -15.13 -3.39
CA PHE A 35 -6.03 -14.93 -4.62
C PHE A 35 -5.97 -16.25 -5.39
N PRO A 36 -5.79 -16.21 -6.73
CA PRO A 36 -5.78 -17.43 -7.54
C PRO A 36 -4.69 -18.41 -7.12
N ALA A 37 -5.01 -19.70 -7.19
CA ALA A 37 -4.10 -20.75 -6.75
C ALA A 37 -2.79 -20.82 -7.54
N HIS A 38 -2.78 -20.27 -8.77
CA HIS A 38 -1.57 -20.28 -9.60
C HIS A 38 -0.53 -19.24 -9.16
N LEU A 39 -0.89 -18.30 -8.27
CA LEU A 39 0.07 -17.37 -7.69
C LEU A 39 0.85 -18.10 -6.60
N GLU A 40 2.17 -18.18 -6.76
CA GLU A 40 3.00 -18.99 -5.87
C GLU A 40 3.95 -18.18 -5.02
N THR A 41 4.28 -16.95 -5.44
CA THR A 41 5.27 -16.14 -4.74
C THR A 41 4.62 -14.97 -4.00
N VAL A 42 5.33 -14.51 -2.97
CA VAL A 42 4.92 -13.34 -2.17
C VAL A 42 4.69 -12.13 -3.08
N GLY A 43 5.60 -11.88 -4.02
CA GLY A 43 5.48 -10.75 -4.94
C GLY A 43 4.24 -10.82 -5.81
N GLN A 44 3.92 -12.00 -6.33
CA GLN A 44 2.73 -12.19 -7.15
C GLN A 44 1.45 -11.91 -6.38
N ALA A 45 1.33 -12.46 -5.18
CA ALA A 45 0.15 -12.25 -4.35
C ALA A 45 0.03 -10.79 -3.88
N ALA A 46 1.14 -10.19 -3.47
CA ALA A 46 1.14 -8.79 -3.03
C ALA A 46 0.71 -7.85 -4.16
N GLN A 47 1.24 -8.07 -5.37
CA GLN A 47 0.87 -7.27 -6.53
C GLN A 47 -0.61 -7.47 -6.88
N TYR A 48 -1.11 -8.69 -6.72
CA TYR A 48 -2.53 -8.98 -6.94
C TYR A 48 -3.41 -8.15 -5.99
N PHE A 49 -3.05 -8.10 -4.70
CA PHE A 49 -3.81 -7.31 -3.72
C PHE A 49 -3.74 -5.81 -4.02
N ALA A 50 -2.59 -5.32 -4.46
CA ALA A 50 -2.36 -3.87 -4.66
C ALA A 50 -2.83 -3.37 -6.03
N ARG A 51 -3.09 -4.26 -6.97
CA ARG A 51 -3.40 -3.87 -8.34
C ARG A 51 -4.66 -3.00 -8.43
N GLY A 52 -5.67 -3.32 -7.63
CA GLY A 52 -6.94 -2.59 -7.65
C GLY A 52 -6.83 -1.14 -7.24
N ILE A 53 -5.82 -0.80 -6.45
CA ILE A 53 -5.58 0.59 -6.01
C ILE A 53 -4.46 1.27 -6.80
N GLY A 54 -3.92 0.60 -7.82
CA GLY A 54 -2.92 1.19 -8.70
C GLY A 54 -1.51 1.26 -8.14
N TYR A 55 -1.22 0.54 -7.07
CA TYR A 55 0.15 0.45 -6.54
C TYR A 55 0.89 -0.68 -7.22
N ARG A 56 2.20 -0.51 -7.39
CA ARG A 56 3.07 -1.49 -8.03
C ARG A 56 4.21 -1.89 -7.12
N LEU A 57 4.58 -3.16 -7.18
CA LEU A 57 5.74 -3.68 -6.46
C LEU A 57 7.02 -3.20 -7.15
N ALA A 58 7.91 -2.57 -6.37
CA ALA A 58 9.21 -2.13 -6.85
C ALA A 58 10.26 -3.12 -6.37
N THR A 59 11.01 -3.69 -7.31
CA THR A 59 12.08 -4.65 -7.02
C THR A 59 13.43 -4.15 -7.49
N ASP A 60 13.45 -3.09 -8.29
CA ASP A 60 14.68 -2.48 -8.82
C ASP A 60 15.00 -1.21 -8.05
N HIS A 61 16.27 -0.80 -8.10
CA HIS A 61 16.70 0.46 -7.50
C HIS A 61 15.75 1.60 -7.92
N PRO A 62 15.32 2.49 -6.99
CA PRO A 62 15.84 2.70 -5.62
C PRO A 62 15.20 1.84 -4.51
N ALA A 63 14.44 0.82 -4.85
CA ALA A 63 13.91 -0.09 -3.84
C ALA A 63 15.05 -0.81 -3.11
N PRO A 64 14.83 -1.28 -1.87
CA PRO A 64 15.84 -2.09 -1.17
C PRO A 64 16.23 -3.31 -1.98
N GLU A 65 17.50 -3.70 -1.90
CA GLU A 65 18.03 -4.83 -2.67
C GLU A 65 17.28 -6.13 -2.35
N GLU A 66 16.84 -6.27 -1.10
CA GLU A 66 16.13 -7.46 -0.64
C GLU A 66 14.73 -7.59 -1.24
N SER A 67 14.18 -6.51 -1.80
CA SER A 67 12.81 -6.52 -2.30
C SER A 67 12.61 -7.59 -3.36
N ALA A 68 13.52 -7.70 -4.32
CA ALA A 68 13.43 -8.70 -5.37
C ALA A 68 13.51 -10.12 -4.80
N GLN A 69 14.40 -10.34 -3.84
CA GLN A 69 14.57 -11.65 -3.22
C GLN A 69 13.33 -12.06 -2.43
N ILE A 70 12.80 -11.15 -1.62
CA ILE A 70 11.61 -11.41 -0.82
C ILE A 70 10.41 -11.70 -1.72
N ALA A 71 10.30 -10.97 -2.83
CA ALA A 71 9.21 -11.17 -3.78
C ALA A 71 9.19 -12.58 -4.38
N THR A 72 10.32 -13.27 -4.44
CA THR A 72 10.40 -14.62 -4.99
C THR A 72 10.15 -15.72 -3.96
N GLU A 73 9.98 -15.37 -2.70
CA GLU A 73 9.72 -16.35 -1.65
C GLU A 73 8.34 -17.00 -1.84
N ALA A 74 8.25 -18.27 -1.46
CA ALA A 74 6.99 -19.00 -1.54
C ALA A 74 5.99 -18.50 -0.51
N ILE A 75 4.71 -18.49 -0.89
CA ILE A 75 3.62 -18.11 0.02
C ILE A 75 3.40 -19.25 1.01
N GLY A 76 3.36 -18.91 2.31
CA GLY A 76 3.05 -19.89 3.35
C GLY A 76 1.58 -20.32 3.28
N PRO A 77 1.27 -21.54 3.75
CA PRO A 77 -0.10 -22.07 3.66
C PRO A 77 -1.12 -21.25 4.46
N LEU A 78 -0.70 -20.65 5.57
CA LEU A 78 -1.60 -19.84 6.39
C LEU A 78 -2.04 -18.55 5.67
N ALA A 79 -1.22 -18.03 4.80
CA ALA A 79 -1.54 -16.82 4.04
C ALA A 79 -2.62 -17.06 2.99
N ARG A 80 -2.94 -18.31 2.68
CA ARG A 80 -3.97 -18.66 1.71
C ARG A 80 -5.37 -18.73 2.29
N SER A 81 -5.51 -18.56 3.61
CA SER A 81 -6.84 -18.55 4.22
C SER A 81 -7.57 -17.24 3.92
N SER A 82 -8.87 -17.34 3.65
CA SER A 82 -9.70 -16.20 3.30
C SER A 82 -10.06 -15.39 4.54
N GLN A 83 -9.67 -14.11 4.53
CA GLN A 83 -9.97 -13.18 5.62
C GLN A 83 -10.28 -11.81 5.02
N VAL A 84 -10.88 -10.94 5.82
CA VAL A 84 -11.12 -9.56 5.43
C VAL A 84 -10.19 -8.67 6.24
N MET A 85 -9.38 -7.88 5.55
CA MET A 85 -8.41 -7.00 6.20
C MET A 85 -7.96 -5.89 5.24
N PRO A 86 -7.35 -4.81 5.75
CA PRO A 86 -6.79 -3.79 4.86
C PRO A 86 -5.71 -4.37 3.96
N ILE A 87 -5.56 -3.78 2.77
CA ILE A 87 -4.58 -4.25 1.79
C ILE A 87 -3.18 -4.32 2.39
N GLU A 88 -2.80 -3.30 3.16
CA GLU A 88 -1.49 -3.27 3.85
C GLU A 88 -1.29 -4.50 4.72
N GLU A 89 -2.29 -4.84 5.52
CA GLU A 89 -2.20 -6.03 6.37
C GLU A 89 -2.22 -7.32 5.57
N ALA A 90 -2.97 -7.35 4.47
CA ALA A 90 -2.98 -8.51 3.59
C ALA A 90 -1.59 -8.78 3.01
N ILE A 91 -0.90 -7.73 2.56
CA ILE A 91 0.46 -7.86 2.05
C ILE A 91 1.41 -8.29 3.17
N LEU A 92 1.30 -7.67 4.36
CA LEU A 92 2.13 -8.04 5.50
C LEU A 92 1.95 -9.50 5.90
N SER A 93 0.74 -10.06 5.75
CA SER A 93 0.48 -11.45 6.08
C SER A 93 1.22 -12.44 5.19
N LEU A 94 1.69 -11.99 4.03
CA LEU A 94 2.49 -12.80 3.13
C LEU A 94 3.96 -12.86 3.54
N LEU A 95 4.41 -11.88 4.32
CA LEU A 95 5.82 -11.71 4.67
C LEU A 95 6.18 -12.49 5.92
N ARG A 96 7.45 -12.85 6.03
CA ARG A 96 7.99 -13.42 7.26
C ARG A 96 8.04 -12.36 8.37
N PRO A 97 8.07 -12.76 9.65
CA PRO A 97 8.00 -11.79 10.75
C PRO A 97 9.09 -10.72 10.74
N ASN A 98 10.27 -11.02 10.21
CA ASN A 98 11.38 -10.08 10.18
C ASN A 98 11.45 -9.26 8.88
N HIS A 99 10.44 -9.37 8.03
CA HIS A 99 10.37 -8.59 6.81
C HIS A 99 9.43 -7.41 6.98
N HIS A 100 9.72 -6.32 6.29
CA HIS A 100 8.95 -5.08 6.39
C HIS A 100 8.42 -4.66 5.04
N LEU A 101 7.29 -3.97 5.08
CA LEU A 101 6.69 -3.37 3.90
C LEU A 101 7.03 -1.89 3.87
N VAL A 102 7.57 -1.43 2.75
CA VAL A 102 7.88 -0.03 2.52
C VAL A 102 6.90 0.50 1.49
N ILE A 103 6.19 1.58 1.82
CA ILE A 103 5.16 2.14 0.95
C ILE A 103 5.54 3.56 0.57
N ASP A 104 5.50 3.85 -0.73
CA ASP A 104 5.67 5.19 -1.28
C ASP A 104 4.33 5.63 -1.86
N HIS A 105 3.58 6.37 -1.08
CA HIS A 105 2.26 6.84 -1.49
C HIS A 105 2.31 7.85 -2.64
N GLN A 106 3.37 8.62 -2.70
CA GLN A 106 3.51 9.66 -3.72
C GLN A 106 3.62 9.06 -5.12
N ASN A 107 4.39 7.99 -5.25
CA ASN A 107 4.62 7.33 -6.53
C ASN A 107 3.79 6.05 -6.70
N LYS A 108 2.96 5.71 -5.72
CA LYS A 108 2.12 4.50 -5.71
C LYS A 108 2.94 3.25 -5.92
N LEU A 109 4.00 3.13 -5.12
CA LEU A 109 4.90 1.98 -5.14
C LEU A 109 4.95 1.35 -3.75
N PHE A 110 5.26 0.06 -3.72
CA PHE A 110 5.60 -0.60 -2.47
C PHE A 110 6.76 -1.55 -2.73
N SER A 111 7.50 -1.86 -1.68
CA SER A 111 8.64 -2.76 -1.77
C SER A 111 8.81 -3.48 -0.44
N PHE A 112 9.69 -4.47 -0.43
CA PHE A 112 9.98 -5.26 0.75
C PHE A 112 11.38 -4.99 1.25
N GLU A 113 11.54 -5.05 2.55
CA GLU A 113 12.82 -4.81 3.19
C GLU A 113 13.01 -5.83 4.30
N LYS A 114 14.24 -6.30 4.46
CA LYS A 114 14.60 -7.16 5.56
C LYS A 114 14.78 -6.33 6.82
N GLY A 115 14.12 -6.71 7.89
CA GLY A 115 14.33 -6.07 9.18
C GLY A 115 15.69 -6.46 9.76
N GLU A 116 16.12 -5.71 10.78
CA GLU A 116 17.33 -6.06 11.48
C GLU A 116 17.14 -7.39 12.20
N SER A 117 18.08 -8.30 11.99
CA SER A 117 18.07 -9.56 12.69
C SER A 117 18.54 -9.37 14.13
N GLU A 118 17.77 -9.86 15.06
CA GLU A 118 18.14 -9.83 16.46
C GLU A 118 18.75 -11.12 16.93
#